data_8bb460124220ad42eafde80abd03c984
#
_entry.id   8bb460124220ad42eafde80abd03c984
#
_cell.length_a   1.000
_cell.length_b   1.000
_cell.length_c   1.000
_cell.angle_alpha   90.00
_cell.angle_beta   90.00
_cell.angle_gamma   90.00
#
_symmetry.space_group_name_H-M   'P 1'
#
loop_
_entity.id
_entity.type
_entity.pdbx_description
1 polymer ?
#
loop_
_entity_poly.entity_id
_entity_poly.type
_entity_poly.pdbx_seq_one_letter_code
_entity_poly.pdbx_strand_id
1 'polypeptide(L)'
;MIAYRIADARHEIFDATGATLHGGRWNSEGVAVIYAAETYAGALLEVLVHANLSLPPKNQRVVRIVIPDKVAIETVSIERVENWDAVDMTTSRAFGDRWILENRTAILRVPNVITSGRENNIVFNPAHPEFALVKAGDPEPVHWDARLFQ
;
A
#
# COMPACT_ATOMS: atom_id res chain seq x y z
N MET A 1 10.22 5.71 9.93
CA MET A 1 8.75 5.54 9.74
C MET A 1 8.42 4.07 9.77
N ILE A 2 7.24 3.73 10.24
CA ILE A 2 6.70 2.36 10.22
C ILE A 2 5.51 2.32 9.26
N ALA A 3 5.40 1.24 8.50
CA ALA A 3 4.23 0.92 7.68
C ALA A 3 3.78 -0.52 7.94
N TYR A 4 2.56 -0.84 7.54
CA TYR A 4 1.95 -2.14 7.74
C TYR A 4 1.35 -2.65 6.44
N ARG A 5 1.63 -3.92 6.12
CA ARG A 5 1.01 -4.59 4.99
C ARG A 5 0.38 -5.89 5.45
N ILE A 6 -0.88 -6.07 5.09
CA ILE A 6 -1.63 -7.32 5.30
C ILE A 6 -1.89 -7.93 3.93
N ALA A 7 -1.58 -9.21 3.80
CA ALA A 7 -1.84 -9.96 2.59
C ALA A 7 -2.06 -11.45 2.88
N ASP A 8 -2.48 -12.19 1.87
CA ASP A 8 -2.74 -13.62 1.96
C ASP A 8 -1.41 -14.38 2.15
N ALA A 9 -1.34 -15.17 3.21
CA ALA A 9 -0.15 -15.95 3.58
C ALA A 9 0.24 -17.06 2.60
N ARG A 10 -0.62 -17.36 1.62
CA ARG A 10 -0.30 -18.31 0.53
C ARG A 10 0.70 -17.72 -0.47
N HIS A 11 0.97 -16.43 -0.38
CA HIS A 11 1.95 -15.71 -1.19
C HIS A 11 2.92 -14.96 -0.28
N GLU A 12 4.06 -14.54 -0.82
CA GLU A 12 4.96 -13.66 -0.09
C GLU A 12 4.26 -12.33 0.24
N ILE A 13 4.30 -11.92 1.52
CA ILE A 13 3.53 -10.76 1.97
C ILE A 13 4.10 -9.44 1.43
N PHE A 14 5.43 -9.28 1.48
CA PHE A 14 6.10 -8.06 1.02
C PHE A 14 6.63 -8.22 -0.40
N ASP A 15 5.72 -8.29 -1.37
CA ASP A 15 5.96 -8.64 -2.77
C ASP A 15 5.11 -7.77 -3.71
N ALA A 16 5.64 -7.50 -4.89
CA ALA A 16 4.99 -6.64 -5.89
C ALA A 16 4.09 -7.38 -6.88
N THR A 17 4.06 -8.71 -6.86
CA THR A 17 3.39 -9.53 -7.89
C THR A 17 1.91 -9.15 -8.07
N GLY A 18 1.16 -9.06 -6.99
CA GLY A 18 -0.28 -8.74 -7.07
C GLY A 18 -0.56 -7.37 -7.68
N ALA A 19 0.14 -6.33 -7.22
CA ALA A 19 -0.01 -4.98 -7.76
C ALA A 19 0.47 -4.87 -9.21
N THR A 20 1.50 -5.61 -9.59
CA THR A 20 1.99 -5.66 -10.97
C THR A 20 0.96 -6.30 -11.91
N LEU A 21 0.31 -7.38 -11.47
CA LEU A 21 -0.68 -8.11 -12.28
C LEU A 21 -1.99 -7.34 -12.45
N HIS A 22 -2.48 -6.69 -11.41
CA HIS A 22 -3.83 -6.12 -11.38
C HIS A 22 -3.87 -4.60 -11.43
N GLY A 23 -2.73 -3.95 -11.21
CA GLY A 23 -2.70 -2.52 -11.00
C GLY A 23 -3.34 -2.11 -9.67
N GLY A 24 -3.26 -0.84 -9.35
CA GLY A 24 -3.87 -0.23 -8.17
C GLY A 24 -4.14 1.23 -8.42
N ARG A 25 -4.45 1.97 -7.37
CA ARG A 25 -4.74 3.40 -7.50
C ARG A 25 -3.55 4.19 -8.03
N TRP A 26 -2.33 3.79 -7.70
CA TRP A 26 -1.11 4.54 -8.01
C TRP A 26 -0.17 3.80 -8.97
N ASN A 27 -0.62 2.70 -9.59
CA ASN A 27 0.13 2.00 -10.64
C ASN A 27 -0.78 1.36 -11.68
N SER A 28 -0.37 1.38 -12.93
CA SER A 28 -0.98 0.61 -14.00
C SER A 28 -0.51 -0.86 -13.96
N GLU A 29 -1.27 -1.75 -14.58
CA GLU A 29 -0.84 -3.14 -14.81
C GLU A 29 0.54 -3.17 -15.48
N GLY A 30 1.41 -4.05 -15.03
CA GLY A 30 2.78 -4.17 -15.50
C GLY A 30 3.79 -3.28 -14.78
N VAL A 31 3.35 -2.32 -13.97
CA VAL A 31 4.21 -1.43 -13.18
C VAL A 31 4.35 -2.00 -11.77
N ALA A 32 5.56 -2.38 -11.38
CA ALA A 32 5.83 -3.06 -10.11
C ALA A 32 5.89 -2.07 -8.94
N VAL A 33 4.94 -2.20 -8.00
CA VAL A 33 4.94 -1.49 -6.72
C VAL A 33 4.47 -2.41 -5.60
N ILE A 34 4.73 -2.02 -4.35
CA ILE A 34 4.18 -2.70 -3.16
C ILE A 34 3.39 -1.66 -2.37
N TYR A 35 2.15 -2.00 -2.01
CA TYR A 35 1.30 -1.15 -1.18
C TYR A 35 1.37 -1.54 0.29
N ALA A 36 1.38 -0.54 1.16
CA ALA A 36 1.22 -0.68 2.61
C ALA A 36 0.41 0.52 3.15
N ALA A 37 0.02 0.45 4.41
CA ALA A 37 -0.64 1.55 5.10
C ALA A 37 0.28 2.15 6.16
N GLU A 38 0.12 3.44 6.43
CA GLU A 38 0.89 4.15 7.47
C GLU A 38 0.48 3.73 8.89
N THR A 39 -0.75 3.21 9.04
CA THR A 39 -1.28 2.69 10.30
C THR A 39 -1.72 1.23 10.17
N TYR A 40 -1.69 0.50 11.29
CA TYR A 40 -2.22 -0.87 11.33
C TYR A 40 -3.73 -0.89 11.04
N ALA A 41 -4.48 0.08 11.60
CA ALA A 41 -5.91 0.23 11.32
C ALA A 41 -6.19 0.47 9.83
N GLY A 42 -5.39 1.31 9.17
CA GLY A 42 -5.46 1.52 7.73
C GLY A 42 -5.23 0.23 6.94
N ALA A 43 -4.25 -0.58 7.33
CA ALA A 43 -4.01 -1.87 6.70
C ALA A 43 -5.18 -2.85 6.87
N LEU A 44 -5.84 -2.88 8.03
CA LEU A 44 -7.06 -3.66 8.27
C LEU A 44 -8.21 -3.19 7.36
N LEU A 45 -8.43 -1.88 7.24
CA LEU A 45 -9.47 -1.31 6.38
C LEU A 45 -9.26 -1.65 4.90
N GLU A 46 -8.03 -1.64 4.41
CA GLU A 46 -7.71 -2.03 3.03
C GLU A 46 -8.12 -3.48 2.74
N VAL A 47 -7.90 -4.39 3.69
CA VAL A 47 -8.37 -5.77 3.54
C VAL A 47 -9.89 -5.85 3.53
N LEU A 48 -10.55 -5.15 4.47
CA LEU A 48 -12.02 -5.20 4.63
C LEU A 48 -12.77 -4.64 3.41
N VAL A 49 -12.24 -3.61 2.77
CA VAL A 49 -12.83 -3.01 1.56
C VAL A 49 -12.90 -4.00 0.41
N HIS A 50 -11.98 -4.97 0.35
CA HIS A 50 -11.92 -5.99 -0.69
C HIS A 50 -12.51 -7.34 -0.26
N ALA A 51 -12.91 -7.47 1.01
CA ALA A 51 -13.41 -8.72 1.57
C ALA A 51 -14.94 -8.82 1.52
N ASN A 52 -15.44 -10.05 1.59
CA ASN A 52 -16.84 -10.29 1.92
C ASN A 52 -17.00 -10.07 3.45
N LEU A 53 -17.72 -9.02 3.83
CA LEU A 53 -17.88 -8.61 5.23
C LEU A 53 -18.72 -9.56 6.10
N SER A 54 -19.27 -10.63 5.54
CA SER A 54 -20.03 -11.64 6.30
C SER A 54 -19.16 -12.57 7.14
N LEU A 55 -17.88 -12.71 6.79
CA LEU A 55 -16.93 -13.61 7.44
C LEU A 55 -15.54 -12.96 7.53
N PRO A 56 -14.79 -13.27 8.61
CA PRO A 56 -13.40 -12.84 8.72
C PRO A 56 -12.55 -13.34 7.53
N PRO A 57 -11.73 -12.48 6.93
CA PRO A 57 -10.79 -12.91 5.91
C PRO A 57 -9.84 -13.98 6.45
N LYS A 58 -9.68 -15.07 5.71
CA LYS A 58 -8.81 -16.17 6.08
C LYS A 58 -7.39 -15.98 5.56
N ASN A 59 -6.44 -16.67 6.21
CA ASN A 59 -5.04 -16.72 5.78
C ASN A 59 -4.35 -15.35 5.69
N GLN A 60 -4.83 -14.34 6.42
CA GLN A 60 -4.20 -13.04 6.42
C GLN A 60 -3.03 -12.98 7.40
N ARG A 61 -1.92 -12.42 6.96
CA ARG A 61 -0.74 -12.13 7.76
C ARG A 61 -0.37 -10.67 7.62
N VAL A 62 0.14 -10.09 8.68
CA VAL A 62 0.67 -8.74 8.68
C VAL A 62 2.18 -8.77 8.77
N VAL A 63 2.84 -7.89 8.04
CA VAL A 63 4.24 -7.53 8.25
C VAL A 63 4.34 -6.09 8.70
N ARG A 64 5.21 -5.83 9.66
CA ARG A 64 5.61 -4.50 10.10
C ARG A 64 6.84 -4.11 9.30
N ILE A 65 6.77 -2.98 8.62
CA ILE A 65 7.83 -2.51 7.70
C ILE A 65 8.52 -1.32 8.33
N VAL A 66 9.84 -1.41 8.48
CA VAL A 66 10.67 -0.31 9.00
C VAL A 66 11.31 0.43 7.83
N ILE A 67 11.03 1.72 7.73
CA ILE A 67 11.61 2.63 6.75
C ILE A 67 12.58 3.55 7.49
N PRO A 68 13.90 3.40 7.30
CA PRO A 68 14.89 4.26 7.95
C PRO A 68 14.74 5.73 7.56
N ASP A 69 15.06 6.66 8.46
CA ASP A 69 14.93 8.11 8.23
C ASP A 69 15.76 8.62 7.05
N LYS A 70 16.83 7.92 6.71
CA LYS A 70 17.68 8.26 5.55
C LYS A 70 17.08 7.92 4.19
N VAL A 71 15.99 7.14 4.14
CA VAL A 71 15.30 6.81 2.88
C VAL A 71 14.43 7.99 2.48
N ALA A 72 14.62 8.49 1.27
CA ALA A 72 13.83 9.61 0.77
C ALA A 72 12.38 9.21 0.51
N ILE A 73 11.46 10.08 0.94
CA ILE A 73 10.03 9.90 0.78
C ILE A 73 9.47 11.09 -0.01
N GLU A 74 8.80 10.82 -1.13
CA GLU A 74 7.98 11.81 -1.81
C GLU A 74 6.56 11.71 -1.26
N THR A 75 5.97 12.85 -0.88
CA THR A 75 4.59 12.91 -0.37
C THR A 75 3.68 13.61 -1.37
N VAL A 76 2.56 12.98 -1.68
CA VAL A 76 1.50 13.53 -2.51
C VAL A 76 0.43 14.11 -1.60
N SER A 77 0.22 15.43 -1.66
CA SER A 77 -0.93 16.07 -1.02
C SER A 77 -2.17 15.97 -1.91
N ILE A 78 -3.35 16.07 -1.30
CA ILE A 78 -4.62 15.96 -2.03
C ILE A 78 -4.80 17.06 -3.09
N GLU A 79 -4.14 18.22 -2.93
CA GLU A 79 -4.20 19.33 -3.88
C GLU A 79 -3.27 19.13 -5.08
N ARG A 80 -2.29 18.24 -4.97
CA ARG A 80 -1.25 18.04 -6.00
C ARG A 80 -1.74 17.22 -7.18
N VAL A 81 -2.67 16.30 -6.96
CA VAL A 81 -3.20 15.41 -8.00
C VAL A 81 -4.71 15.57 -8.07
N GLU A 82 -5.18 16.32 -9.04
CA GLU A 82 -6.61 16.52 -9.26
C GLU A 82 -7.31 15.18 -9.52
N ASN A 83 -8.48 14.97 -8.90
CA ASN A 83 -9.26 13.73 -9.02
C ASN A 83 -8.48 12.46 -8.62
N TRP A 84 -7.55 12.57 -7.67
CA TRP A 84 -6.76 11.42 -7.18
C TRP A 84 -7.62 10.28 -6.64
N ASP A 85 -8.81 10.60 -6.11
CA ASP A 85 -9.78 9.66 -5.51
C ASP A 85 -10.83 9.14 -6.51
N ALA A 86 -10.77 9.56 -7.76
CA ALA A 86 -11.72 9.12 -8.79
C ALA A 86 -11.73 7.61 -8.97
N VAL A 87 -12.91 7.06 -9.28
CA VAL A 87 -13.11 5.61 -9.45
C VAL A 87 -12.29 5.03 -10.59
N ASP A 88 -12.13 5.80 -11.68
CA ASP A 88 -11.35 5.36 -12.85
C ASP A 88 -9.83 5.32 -12.61
N MET A 89 -9.36 5.96 -11.53
CA MET A 89 -7.94 5.99 -11.13
C MET A 89 -6.98 6.59 -12.18
N THR A 90 -7.47 7.25 -13.21
CA THR A 90 -6.67 7.71 -14.36
C THR A 90 -5.52 8.64 -13.93
N THR A 91 -5.83 9.68 -13.17
CA THR A 91 -4.83 10.69 -12.78
C THR A 91 -3.85 10.16 -11.73
N SER A 92 -4.33 9.43 -10.75
CA SER A 92 -3.47 8.83 -9.72
C SER A 92 -2.51 7.77 -10.30
N ARG A 93 -3.00 6.91 -11.20
CA ARG A 93 -2.15 5.95 -11.91
C ARG A 93 -1.09 6.63 -12.76
N ALA A 94 -1.46 7.65 -13.53
CA ALA A 94 -0.51 8.39 -14.33
C ALA A 94 0.60 9.04 -13.48
N PHE A 95 0.25 9.58 -12.31
CA PHE A 95 1.22 10.14 -11.39
C PHE A 95 2.19 9.07 -10.86
N GLY A 96 1.66 7.96 -10.37
CA GLY A 96 2.49 6.87 -9.82
C GLY A 96 3.36 6.19 -10.87
N ASP A 97 2.84 5.95 -12.06
CA ASP A 97 3.61 5.39 -13.17
C ASP A 97 4.80 6.29 -13.55
N ARG A 98 4.58 7.61 -13.59
CA ARG A 98 5.65 8.57 -13.84
C ARG A 98 6.69 8.58 -12.72
N TRP A 99 6.25 8.53 -11.46
CA TRP A 99 7.15 8.44 -10.30
C TRP A 99 8.06 7.22 -10.39
N ILE A 100 7.52 6.05 -10.81
CA ILE A 100 8.30 4.82 -11.04
C ILE A 100 9.26 5.01 -12.24
N LEU A 101 8.76 5.49 -13.38
CA LEU A 101 9.54 5.66 -14.59
C LEU A 101 10.74 6.60 -14.38
N GLU A 102 10.53 7.68 -13.66
CA GLU A 102 11.58 8.64 -13.32
C GLU A 102 12.46 8.20 -12.14
N ASN A 103 12.13 7.09 -11.49
CA ASN A 103 12.84 6.52 -10.34
C ASN A 103 13.15 7.55 -9.24
N ARG A 104 12.17 8.40 -8.91
CA ARG A 104 12.38 9.60 -8.07
C ARG A 104 12.76 9.27 -6.63
N THR A 105 12.03 8.36 -5.98
CA THR A 105 12.28 7.93 -4.60
C THR A 105 11.90 6.46 -4.43
N ALA A 106 12.42 5.82 -3.38
CA ALA A 106 12.00 4.46 -3.01
C ALA A 106 10.58 4.41 -2.45
N ILE A 107 10.10 5.52 -1.90
CA ILE A 107 8.83 5.62 -1.18
C ILE A 107 8.00 6.76 -1.74
N LEU A 108 6.74 6.47 -2.03
CA LEU A 108 5.71 7.45 -2.32
C LEU A 108 4.63 7.36 -1.23
N ARG A 109 4.45 8.44 -0.47
CA ARG A 109 3.40 8.57 0.54
C ARG A 109 2.19 9.23 -0.11
N VAL A 110 1.06 8.53 -0.13
CA VAL A 110 -0.12 8.93 -0.89
C VAL A 110 -1.36 9.00 0.01
N PRO A 111 -2.32 9.88 -0.29
CA PRO A 111 -3.56 9.92 0.50
C PRO A 111 -4.35 8.62 0.34
N ASN A 112 -4.95 8.17 1.45
CA ASN A 112 -5.80 6.99 1.49
C ASN A 112 -7.24 7.37 1.14
N VAL A 113 -7.83 6.72 0.12
CA VAL A 113 -9.18 7.03 -0.33
C VAL A 113 -10.26 6.59 0.67
N ILE A 114 -10.05 5.51 1.41
CA ILE A 114 -11.01 5.02 2.41
C ILE A 114 -11.20 6.05 3.53
N THR A 115 -10.14 6.75 3.91
CA THR A 115 -10.18 7.77 4.96
C THR A 115 -10.36 9.19 4.42
N SER A 116 -10.71 9.33 3.13
CA SER A 116 -10.87 10.63 2.46
C SER A 116 -9.62 11.53 2.57
N GLY A 117 -8.45 10.92 2.47
CA GLY A 117 -7.16 11.62 2.53
C GLY A 117 -6.70 12.03 3.93
N ARG A 118 -7.40 11.64 5.01
CA ARG A 118 -7.00 11.95 6.40
C ARG A 118 -5.83 11.14 6.89
N GLU A 119 -5.66 9.93 6.36
CA GLU A 119 -4.49 9.09 6.54
C GLU A 119 -3.81 8.83 5.20
N ASN A 120 -2.65 8.19 5.23
CA ASN A 120 -1.89 7.89 4.04
C ASN A 120 -1.61 6.41 3.88
N ASN A 121 -1.46 6.02 2.63
CA ASN A 121 -0.85 4.76 2.24
C ASN A 121 0.60 5.00 1.80
N ILE A 122 1.39 3.94 1.82
CA ILE A 122 2.78 3.92 1.41
C ILE A 122 2.89 3.04 0.17
N VAL A 123 3.51 3.57 -0.87
CA VAL A 123 3.82 2.83 -2.09
C VAL A 123 5.34 2.71 -2.20
N PHE A 124 5.83 1.47 -2.34
CA PHE A 124 7.25 1.19 -2.47
C PHE A 124 7.61 0.96 -3.93
N ASN A 125 8.75 1.53 -4.36
CA ASN A 125 9.40 1.21 -5.63
C ASN A 125 10.48 0.14 -5.39
N PRO A 126 10.22 -1.14 -5.68
CA PRO A 126 11.18 -2.20 -5.43
C PRO A 126 12.44 -2.13 -6.31
N ALA A 127 12.39 -1.36 -7.40
CA ALA A 127 13.54 -1.17 -8.29
C ALA A 127 14.47 -0.01 -7.85
N HIS A 128 14.04 0.83 -6.91
CA HIS A 128 14.87 1.94 -6.44
C HIS A 128 16.01 1.43 -5.55
N PRO A 129 17.24 1.96 -5.69
CA PRO A 129 18.40 1.50 -4.89
C PRO A 129 18.18 1.55 -3.38
N GLU A 130 17.51 2.58 -2.86
CA GLU A 130 17.24 2.73 -1.44
C GLU A 130 16.21 1.74 -0.89
N PHE A 131 15.46 1.05 -1.77
CA PHE A 131 14.51 0.01 -1.32
C PHE A 131 15.21 -1.10 -0.52
N ALA A 132 16.47 -1.40 -0.80
CA ALA A 132 17.26 -2.37 -0.05
C ALA A 132 17.45 -2.02 1.43
N LEU A 133 17.24 -0.76 1.81
CA LEU A 133 17.32 -0.28 3.19
C LEU A 133 16.03 -0.52 3.98
N VAL A 134 14.92 -0.73 3.29
CA VAL A 134 13.62 -1.02 3.91
C VAL A 134 13.62 -2.46 4.44
N LYS A 135 13.11 -2.65 5.65
CA LYS A 135 13.08 -3.96 6.31
C LYS A 135 11.66 -4.36 6.68
N ALA A 136 11.19 -5.45 6.08
CA ALA A 136 9.96 -6.10 6.50
C ALA A 136 10.27 -7.09 7.63
N GLY A 137 9.46 -7.08 8.68
CA GLY A 137 9.54 -8.04 9.77
C GLY A 137 8.95 -9.40 9.38
N ASP A 138 8.99 -10.35 10.32
CA ASP A 138 8.37 -11.65 10.12
C ASP A 138 6.84 -11.52 10.04
N PRO A 139 6.18 -12.32 9.18
CA PRO A 139 4.73 -12.33 9.09
C PRO A 139 4.06 -12.81 10.38
N GLU A 140 3.11 -12.04 10.88
CA GLU A 140 2.33 -12.34 12.08
C GLU A 140 0.86 -12.60 11.75
N PRO A 141 0.13 -13.41 12.54
CA PRO A 141 -1.31 -13.60 12.38
C PRO A 141 -2.08 -12.29 12.54
N VAL A 142 -3.11 -12.08 11.73
CA VAL A 142 -4.08 -11.00 11.92
C VAL A 142 -5.23 -11.52 12.79
N HIS A 143 -5.50 -10.83 13.89
CA HIS A 143 -6.62 -11.12 14.78
C HIS A 143 -7.78 -10.15 14.50
N TRP A 144 -8.88 -10.67 13.97
CA TRP A 144 -10.06 -9.89 13.64
C TRP A 144 -11.01 -9.81 14.82
N ASP A 145 -11.45 -8.61 15.18
CA ASP A 145 -12.52 -8.42 16.16
C ASP A 145 -13.84 -8.91 15.54
N ALA A 146 -14.52 -9.83 16.23
CA ALA A 146 -15.75 -10.45 15.73
C ALA A 146 -16.88 -9.45 15.45
N ARG A 147 -16.87 -8.29 16.10
CA ARG A 147 -17.88 -7.24 15.90
C ARG A 147 -17.84 -6.63 14.50
N LEU A 148 -16.71 -6.77 13.79
CA LEU A 148 -16.60 -6.29 12.40
C LEU A 148 -17.45 -7.10 11.41
N PHE A 149 -17.92 -8.29 11.81
CA PHE A 149 -18.61 -9.25 10.93
C PHE A 149 -20.02 -9.62 11.38
N GLN A 150 -20.60 -8.83 12.26
CA GLN A 150 -21.96 -9.04 12.78
C GLN A 150 -23.01 -8.37 11.90
#